data_297ae6c583978ecad0545f1231865239
#
_entry.id   297ae6c583978ecad0545f1231865239
#
_cell.length_a   1.000
_cell.length_b   1.000
_cell.length_c   1.000
_cell.angle_alpha   90.00
_cell.angle_beta   90.00
_cell.angle_gamma   90.00
#
_symmetry.space_group_name_H-M   'P 1'
#
loop_
_entity.id
_entity.type
_entity.pdbx_description
1 polymer ?
#
loop_
_entity_poly.entity_id
_entity_poly.type
_entity_poly.pdbx_seq_one_letter_code
_entity_poly.pdbx_strand_id
1 'polypeptide(L)'
;MRLCCFFNYAPLYRESIYKAIDNLFDAQFYFGKEVEYQKKSGIKKLNYHIFKKAPKEFDNRLLFSKFLWRTKLVSLAFKNYNSYIITGDLSFSYIPFLIICKIFGKNVYGWGHGPKSTKGISAPLYWWVLNNMTGFFAYGEKGRQRMIELGYPKDKVHVIYNSLTPKIINPVAYKSDIYKKFFKNTDPVLIFIGRLTPVKKLDKLIKLLSRLNDNNRPCNLIIVGNGPCRNGLERLVNDYHLTDKTWFYGDCYDETINGELIYNSDICISPGNVGLTALHALQYGTPIISNSDFETQMPEYEAIVPYSTGLLFEKDNYEDCYAKTCEWLEFAKGRREEIRKNCYAMINSKWNSDNQIEILKKFFLTSPNK
;
A
#
# COMPACT_ATOMS: atom_id res chain seq x y z
N MET A 1 17.59 23.58 2.27
CA MET A 1 17.38 22.92 0.94
C MET A 1 15.96 23.18 0.48
N ARG A 2 15.77 23.68 -0.74
CA ARG A 2 14.43 23.84 -1.35
C ARG A 2 14.06 22.57 -2.11
N LEU A 3 12.97 21.92 -1.67
CA LEU A 3 12.51 20.64 -2.21
C LEU A 3 11.21 20.82 -3.01
N CYS A 4 11.14 20.23 -4.19
CA CYS A 4 9.91 20.13 -4.96
C CYS A 4 9.38 18.69 -4.91
N CYS A 5 8.18 18.48 -4.37
CA CYS A 5 7.50 17.20 -4.34
C CYS A 5 6.41 17.18 -5.42
N PHE A 6 6.59 16.32 -6.43
CA PHE A 6 5.69 16.24 -7.59
C PHE A 6 5.08 14.85 -7.72
N PHE A 7 3.83 14.70 -7.26
CA PHE A 7 3.14 13.42 -7.19
C PHE A 7 1.89 13.39 -8.06
N ASN A 8 1.58 12.24 -8.63
CA ASN A 8 0.43 12.03 -9.51
C ASN A 8 -0.94 12.23 -8.83
N TYR A 9 -1.00 12.15 -7.50
CA TYR A 9 -2.21 12.32 -6.68
C TYR A 9 -1.83 12.59 -5.22
N ALA A 10 -2.76 13.17 -4.45
CA ALA A 10 -2.63 13.41 -3.02
C ALA A 10 -3.58 12.49 -2.23
N PRO A 11 -3.24 11.22 -2.00
CA PRO A 11 -4.13 10.33 -1.26
C PRO A 11 -4.07 10.61 0.24
N LEU A 12 -5.23 10.53 0.91
CA LEU A 12 -5.39 10.80 2.34
C LEU A 12 -4.45 9.92 3.21
N TYR A 13 -4.26 8.66 2.85
CA TYR A 13 -3.41 7.74 3.62
C TYR A 13 -1.93 8.15 3.72
N ARG A 14 -1.49 9.16 2.95
CA ARG A 14 -0.13 9.72 3.00
C ARG A 14 -0.01 11.02 3.77
N GLU A 15 -1.05 11.45 4.46
CA GLU A 15 -1.06 12.70 5.21
C GLU A 15 0.14 12.83 6.14
N SER A 16 0.41 11.80 6.95
CA SER A 16 1.50 11.82 7.95
C SER A 16 2.87 12.07 7.32
N ILE A 17 3.22 11.36 6.24
CA ILE A 17 4.53 11.54 5.61
C ILE A 17 4.63 12.86 4.85
N TYR A 18 3.57 13.33 4.20
CA TYR A 18 3.60 14.63 3.53
C TYR A 18 3.74 15.78 4.53
N LYS A 19 3.01 15.72 5.65
CA LYS A 19 3.14 16.68 6.74
C LYS A 19 4.55 16.67 7.35
N ALA A 20 5.14 15.49 7.53
CA ALA A 20 6.49 15.35 8.04
C ALA A 20 7.54 15.95 7.08
N ILE A 21 7.41 15.73 5.77
CA ILE A 21 8.26 16.35 4.75
C ILE A 21 8.11 17.88 4.76
N ASP A 22 6.87 18.40 4.80
CA ASP A 22 6.58 19.83 4.83
C ASP A 22 7.13 20.52 6.09
N ASN A 23 7.15 19.79 7.22
CA ASN A 23 7.71 20.28 8.46
C ASN A 23 9.25 20.33 8.46
N LEU A 24 9.88 19.35 7.83
CA LEU A 24 11.33 19.17 7.86
C LEU A 24 12.06 19.98 6.80
N PHE A 25 11.45 20.13 5.61
CA PHE A 25 12.08 20.78 4.46
C PHE A 25 11.34 22.06 4.04
N ASP A 26 12.03 22.98 3.36
CA ASP A 26 11.37 24.04 2.59
C ASP A 26 10.76 23.43 1.32
N ALA A 27 9.62 22.73 1.49
CA ALA A 27 8.99 21.94 0.45
C ALA A 27 7.86 22.68 -0.26
N GLN A 28 7.74 22.47 -1.57
CA GLN A 28 6.57 22.85 -2.34
C GLN A 28 5.98 21.60 -3.00
N PHE A 29 4.73 21.32 -2.70
CA PHE A 29 4.03 20.18 -3.25
C PHE A 29 3.27 20.54 -4.53
N TYR A 30 3.30 19.63 -5.49
CA TYR A 30 2.53 19.63 -6.71
C TYR A 30 1.82 18.29 -6.83
N PHE A 31 0.49 18.31 -6.98
CA PHE A 31 -0.31 17.11 -7.12
C PHE A 31 -1.07 17.10 -8.44
N GLY A 32 -1.15 15.95 -9.08
CA GLY A 32 -2.03 15.75 -10.22
C GLY A 32 -3.48 15.94 -9.82
N LYS A 33 -4.25 16.61 -10.68
CA LYS A 33 -5.70 16.67 -10.54
C LYS A 33 -6.28 15.26 -10.63
N GLU A 34 -7.37 15.06 -9.90
CA GLU A 34 -8.08 13.79 -9.88
C GLU A 34 -8.60 13.45 -11.29
N VAL A 35 -8.23 12.26 -11.76
CA VAL A 35 -8.72 11.69 -13.02
C VAL A 35 -9.82 10.65 -12.73
N GLU A 36 -10.61 10.32 -13.76
CA GLU A 36 -11.77 9.42 -13.63
C GLU A 36 -11.43 8.06 -12.99
N TYR A 37 -10.26 7.49 -13.30
CA TYR A 37 -9.78 6.27 -12.67
C TYR A 37 -9.64 6.42 -11.14
N GLN A 38 -9.12 7.55 -10.67
CA GLN A 38 -8.95 7.82 -9.23
C GLN A 38 -10.30 8.01 -8.55
N LYS A 39 -11.24 8.72 -9.18
CA LYS A 39 -12.63 8.83 -8.70
C LYS A 39 -13.28 7.45 -8.53
N LYS A 40 -13.18 6.62 -9.57
CA LYS A 40 -13.66 5.23 -9.52
C LYS A 40 -12.90 4.36 -8.51
N SER A 41 -11.69 4.76 -8.12
CA SER A 41 -10.89 4.00 -7.15
C SER A 41 -11.35 4.19 -5.70
N GLY A 42 -12.18 5.19 -5.39
CA GLY A 42 -12.62 5.49 -4.01
C GLY A 42 -11.51 5.94 -3.07
N ILE A 43 -10.30 6.23 -3.57
CA ILE A 43 -9.21 6.76 -2.75
C ILE A 43 -9.50 8.20 -2.39
N LYS A 44 -9.74 8.47 -1.10
CA LYS A 44 -9.99 9.83 -0.63
C LYS A 44 -8.80 10.75 -0.88
N LYS A 45 -9.10 11.95 -1.39
CA LYS A 45 -8.12 13.01 -1.59
C LYS A 45 -7.80 13.66 -0.25
N LEU A 46 -6.52 13.98 -0.06
CA LEU A 46 -6.02 14.71 1.09
C LEU A 46 -6.52 16.16 1.06
N ASN A 47 -6.87 16.69 2.24
CA ASN A 47 -7.15 18.10 2.39
C ASN A 47 -5.82 18.89 2.46
N TYR A 48 -5.75 19.98 1.71
CA TYR A 48 -4.52 20.76 1.59
C TYR A 48 -4.22 21.70 2.77
N HIS A 49 -5.12 21.82 3.76
CA HIS A 49 -4.90 22.67 4.95
C HIS A 49 -3.71 22.24 5.81
N ILE A 50 -3.22 21.00 5.66
CA ILE A 50 -2.09 20.48 6.43
C ILE A 50 -0.75 21.08 6.04
N PHE A 51 -0.65 21.69 4.86
CA PHE A 51 0.60 22.20 4.30
C PHE A 51 0.87 23.66 4.68
N LYS A 52 2.12 23.98 5.00
CA LYS A 52 2.58 25.36 5.25
C LYS A 52 2.44 26.25 4.01
N LYS A 53 2.70 25.68 2.84
CA LYS A 53 2.52 26.31 1.53
C LYS A 53 1.44 25.57 0.78
N ALA A 54 0.40 26.27 0.32
CA ALA A 54 -0.66 25.64 -0.45
C ALA A 54 -0.11 24.84 -1.63
N PRO A 55 -0.44 23.54 -1.74
CA PRO A 55 -0.04 22.72 -2.86
C PRO A 55 -0.61 23.26 -4.18
N LYS A 56 0.11 23.04 -5.25
CA LYS A 56 -0.32 23.43 -6.61
C LYS A 56 -0.77 22.19 -7.38
N GLU A 57 -1.75 22.35 -8.24
CA GLU A 57 -2.24 21.25 -9.06
C GLU A 57 -1.72 21.34 -10.50
N PHE A 58 -1.63 20.18 -11.15
CA PHE A 58 -1.30 20.04 -12.57
C PHE A 58 -2.23 19.03 -13.24
N ASP A 59 -2.31 19.09 -14.56
CA ASP A 59 -3.12 18.16 -15.36
C ASP A 59 -2.26 17.01 -15.87
N ASN A 60 -2.82 15.81 -15.80
CA ASN A 60 -2.33 14.63 -16.51
C ASN A 60 -3.01 14.58 -17.89
N ARG A 61 -2.26 14.76 -18.96
CA ARG A 61 -2.76 14.73 -20.33
C ARG A 61 -2.23 13.52 -21.07
N LEU A 62 -3.04 12.89 -21.87
CA LEU A 62 -2.59 11.86 -22.81
C LEU A 62 -2.31 12.50 -24.16
N LEU A 63 -1.06 12.51 -24.56
CA LEU A 63 -0.67 12.90 -25.92
C LEU A 63 -0.89 11.70 -26.85
N PHE A 64 -1.55 11.93 -27.99
CA PHE A 64 -1.90 10.88 -28.96
C PHE A 64 -2.59 9.67 -28.31
N SER A 65 -3.41 9.90 -27.27
CA SER A 65 -4.14 8.88 -26.48
C SER A 65 -3.29 7.79 -25.83
N LYS A 66 -1.95 7.91 -25.85
CA LYS A 66 -1.01 6.88 -25.37
C LYS A 66 0.04 7.38 -24.40
N PHE A 67 0.51 8.63 -24.56
CA PHE A 67 1.70 9.10 -23.85
C PHE A 67 1.33 10.07 -22.74
N LEU A 68 1.56 9.68 -21.49
CA LEU A 68 1.29 10.52 -20.35
C LEU A 68 2.21 11.74 -20.34
N TRP A 69 1.60 12.92 -20.32
CA TRP A 69 2.27 14.20 -20.18
C TRP A 69 1.74 14.93 -18.95
N ARG A 70 2.61 15.28 -18.03
CA ARG A 70 2.30 16.06 -16.84
C ARG A 70 2.61 17.51 -17.07
N THR A 71 1.58 18.33 -17.08
CA THR A 71 1.73 19.78 -17.26
C THR A 71 2.54 20.40 -16.14
N LYS A 72 3.11 21.56 -16.35
CA LYS A 72 3.97 22.31 -15.41
C LYS A 72 5.32 21.65 -15.07
N LEU A 73 5.50 20.33 -15.17
CA LEU A 73 6.72 19.67 -14.72
C LEU A 73 7.98 20.24 -15.35
N VAL A 74 8.01 20.38 -16.69
CA VAL A 74 9.18 20.89 -17.42
C VAL A 74 9.52 22.30 -16.97
N SER A 75 8.54 23.17 -16.76
CA SER A 75 8.76 24.54 -16.30
C SER A 75 9.32 24.60 -14.86
N LEU A 76 9.10 23.57 -14.05
CA LEU A 76 9.65 23.48 -12.69
C LEU A 76 11.17 23.31 -12.70
N ALA A 77 11.74 22.71 -13.76
CA ALA A 77 13.19 22.58 -13.90
C ALA A 77 13.92 23.92 -13.90
N PHE A 78 13.26 25.00 -14.30
CA PHE A 78 13.81 26.38 -14.29
C PHE A 78 13.55 27.13 -12.97
N LYS A 79 12.79 26.55 -12.01
CA LYS A 79 12.53 27.17 -10.72
C LYS A 79 13.71 26.92 -9.76
N ASN A 80 13.79 27.75 -8.72
CA ASN A 80 14.85 27.66 -7.72
C ASN A 80 14.58 26.54 -6.70
N TYR A 81 14.64 25.27 -7.15
CA TYR A 81 14.65 24.07 -6.32
C TYR A 81 16.02 23.38 -6.46
N ASN A 82 16.54 22.84 -5.36
CA ASN A 82 17.78 22.08 -5.35
C ASN A 82 17.53 20.61 -5.70
N SER A 83 16.40 20.06 -5.22
CA SER A 83 16.05 18.66 -5.36
C SER A 83 14.56 18.47 -5.66
N TYR A 84 14.27 17.40 -6.35
CA TYR A 84 12.91 16.99 -6.71
C TYR A 84 12.66 15.56 -6.25
N ILE A 85 11.50 15.31 -5.65
CA ILE A 85 10.94 13.97 -5.46
C ILE A 85 9.73 13.85 -6.39
N ILE A 86 9.78 12.91 -7.33
CA ILE A 86 8.73 12.71 -8.33
C ILE A 86 8.15 11.30 -8.24
N THR A 87 6.92 11.10 -8.72
CA THR A 87 6.37 9.74 -8.83
C THR A 87 7.26 8.87 -9.71
N GLY A 88 7.61 7.68 -9.21
CA GLY A 88 8.51 6.72 -9.87
C GLY A 88 7.82 5.86 -10.93
N ASP A 89 6.94 6.46 -11.74
CA ASP A 89 6.29 5.85 -12.90
C ASP A 89 6.86 6.43 -14.20
N LEU A 90 6.27 6.11 -15.35
CA LEU A 90 6.68 6.63 -16.65
C LEU A 90 5.78 7.79 -17.10
N SER A 91 6.39 8.93 -17.41
CA SER A 91 5.75 10.05 -18.09
C SER A 91 6.70 10.63 -19.13
N PHE A 92 6.19 10.95 -20.33
CA PHE A 92 7.00 11.56 -21.39
C PHE A 92 7.54 12.94 -21.02
N SER A 93 6.84 13.68 -20.15
CA SER A 93 7.32 14.96 -19.62
C SER A 93 8.59 14.82 -18.79
N TYR A 94 8.94 13.62 -18.32
CA TYR A 94 10.20 13.37 -17.59
C TYR A 94 11.43 13.51 -18.48
N ILE A 95 11.32 13.26 -19.79
CA ILE A 95 12.48 13.33 -20.70
C ILE A 95 13.06 14.75 -20.71
N PRO A 96 12.35 15.80 -21.18
CA PRO A 96 12.89 17.15 -21.19
C PRO A 96 13.16 17.66 -19.77
N PHE A 97 12.35 17.28 -18.77
CA PHE A 97 12.55 17.67 -17.38
C PHE A 97 13.90 17.19 -16.85
N LEU A 98 14.24 15.90 -17.00
CA LEU A 98 15.50 15.32 -16.51
C LEU A 98 16.72 15.92 -17.24
N ILE A 99 16.62 16.13 -18.56
CA ILE A 99 17.70 16.77 -19.33
C ILE A 99 17.98 18.16 -18.77
N ILE A 100 16.94 18.98 -18.59
CA ILE A 100 17.09 20.35 -18.05
C ILE A 100 17.65 20.30 -16.62
N CYS A 101 17.11 19.44 -15.76
CA CYS A 101 17.60 19.28 -14.38
C CYS A 101 19.10 18.92 -14.35
N LYS A 102 19.54 18.03 -15.25
CA LYS A 102 20.95 17.65 -15.38
C LYS A 102 21.84 18.82 -15.80
N ILE A 103 21.39 19.62 -16.77
CA ILE A 103 22.10 20.83 -17.23
C ILE A 103 22.29 21.84 -16.07
N PHE A 104 21.25 21.99 -15.24
CA PHE A 104 21.31 22.93 -14.09
C PHE A 104 21.83 22.29 -12.79
N GLY A 105 22.41 21.10 -12.81
CA GLY A 105 22.96 20.42 -11.64
C GLY A 105 21.94 20.11 -10.54
N LYS A 106 20.68 19.85 -10.91
CA LYS A 106 19.59 19.60 -9.96
C LYS A 106 19.38 18.11 -9.73
N ASN A 107 19.11 17.72 -8.49
CA ASN A 107 18.90 16.34 -8.12
C ASN A 107 17.43 15.93 -8.32
N VAL A 108 17.21 14.77 -8.92
CA VAL A 108 15.85 14.21 -9.14
C VAL A 108 15.79 12.79 -8.60
N TYR A 109 14.84 12.54 -7.71
CA TYR A 109 14.62 11.25 -7.09
C TYR A 109 13.23 10.71 -7.45
N GLY A 110 13.18 9.48 -7.95
CA GLY A 110 11.92 8.74 -8.12
C GLY A 110 11.42 8.22 -6.78
N TRP A 111 10.11 8.14 -6.59
CA TRP A 111 9.50 7.49 -5.42
C TRP A 111 8.37 6.58 -5.87
N GLY A 112 8.51 5.28 -5.66
CA GLY A 112 7.51 4.33 -6.14
C GLY A 112 7.90 2.87 -5.97
N HIS A 113 7.23 2.02 -6.76
CA HIS A 113 7.45 0.57 -6.73
C HIS A 113 8.72 0.12 -7.48
N GLY A 114 9.25 0.96 -8.35
CA GLY A 114 10.24 0.56 -9.34
C GLY A 114 9.63 -0.30 -10.46
N PRO A 115 10.43 -0.70 -11.46
CA PRO A 115 10.00 -1.57 -12.55
C PRO A 115 9.81 -3.00 -12.05
N LYS A 116 8.63 -3.58 -12.31
CA LYS A 116 8.38 -5.01 -12.10
C LYS A 116 8.87 -5.86 -13.27
N SER A 117 8.87 -5.31 -14.47
CA SER A 117 9.28 -6.00 -15.70
C SER A 117 10.11 -5.09 -16.60
N THR A 118 11.07 -5.68 -17.31
CA THR A 118 11.83 -5.03 -18.39
C THR A 118 11.23 -5.31 -19.76
N LYS A 119 10.12 -6.03 -19.83
CA LYS A 119 9.47 -6.42 -21.08
C LYS A 119 8.44 -5.37 -21.51
N GLY A 120 8.36 -5.12 -22.82
CA GLY A 120 7.39 -4.21 -23.42
C GLY A 120 8.04 -3.01 -24.12
N ILE A 121 7.28 -2.39 -25.01
CA ILE A 121 7.73 -1.30 -25.90
C ILE A 121 8.20 -0.06 -25.11
N SER A 122 7.63 0.17 -23.93
CA SER A 122 7.99 1.31 -23.07
C SER A 122 9.18 1.04 -22.14
N ALA A 123 9.65 -0.20 -22.02
CA ALA A 123 10.71 -0.57 -21.09
C ALA A 123 12.04 0.18 -21.32
N PRO A 124 12.55 0.32 -22.57
CA PRO A 124 13.78 1.07 -22.81
C PRO A 124 13.69 2.53 -22.37
N LEU A 125 12.53 3.17 -22.63
CA LEU A 125 12.30 4.54 -22.23
C LEU A 125 12.21 4.69 -20.70
N TYR A 126 11.55 3.75 -20.03
CA TYR A 126 11.49 3.76 -18.58
C TYR A 126 12.88 3.59 -17.94
N TRP A 127 13.72 2.69 -18.51
CA TRP A 127 15.10 2.54 -18.11
C TRP A 127 15.91 3.81 -18.33
N TRP A 128 15.74 4.48 -19.46
CA TRP A 128 16.37 5.75 -19.71
C TRP A 128 15.99 6.79 -18.65
N VAL A 129 14.68 6.87 -18.32
CA VAL A 129 14.16 7.78 -17.28
C VAL A 129 14.79 7.47 -15.92
N LEU A 130 14.81 6.21 -15.51
CA LEU A 130 15.39 5.79 -14.22
C LEU A 130 16.90 6.10 -14.15
N ASN A 131 17.65 5.78 -15.20
CA ASN A 131 19.11 6.00 -15.22
C ASN A 131 19.52 7.48 -15.27
N ASN A 132 18.62 8.36 -15.68
CA ASN A 132 18.84 9.81 -15.65
C ASN A 132 18.33 10.48 -14.36
N MET A 133 17.72 9.74 -13.43
CA MET A 133 17.46 10.19 -12.08
C MET A 133 18.72 10.11 -11.23
N THR A 134 18.83 11.00 -10.24
CA THR A 134 19.91 10.97 -9.23
C THR A 134 19.82 9.73 -8.35
N GLY A 135 18.59 9.31 -8.02
CA GLY A 135 18.33 8.12 -7.24
C GLY A 135 16.85 7.74 -7.21
N PHE A 136 16.53 6.68 -6.47
CA PHE A 136 15.17 6.16 -6.38
C PHE A 136 14.83 5.70 -4.96
N PHE A 137 13.68 6.10 -4.45
CA PHE A 137 13.11 5.64 -3.20
C PHE A 137 12.09 4.53 -3.48
N ALA A 138 12.48 3.29 -3.19
CA ALA A 138 11.63 2.11 -3.38
C ALA A 138 10.75 1.85 -2.14
N TYR A 139 9.52 1.37 -2.35
CA TYR A 139 8.61 1.03 -1.26
C TYR A 139 8.93 -0.27 -0.53
N GLY A 140 9.87 -1.09 -1.00
CA GLY A 140 10.23 -2.36 -0.36
C GLY A 140 11.58 -2.90 -0.81
N GLU A 141 12.10 -3.86 -0.06
CA GLU A 141 13.39 -4.50 -0.32
C GLU A 141 13.37 -5.33 -1.62
N LYS A 142 12.28 -6.03 -1.88
CA LYS A 142 12.13 -6.81 -3.12
C LYS A 142 12.13 -5.92 -4.36
N GLY A 143 11.46 -4.76 -4.27
CA GLY A 143 11.49 -3.76 -5.33
C GLY A 143 12.89 -3.22 -5.57
N ARG A 144 13.64 -2.92 -4.50
CA ARG A 144 15.04 -2.53 -4.56
C ARG A 144 15.89 -3.63 -5.17
N GLN A 145 15.79 -4.86 -4.68
CA GLN A 145 16.55 -6.00 -5.17
C GLN A 145 16.29 -6.24 -6.66
N ARG A 146 15.03 -6.17 -7.08
CA ARG A 146 14.65 -6.30 -8.48
C ARG A 146 15.28 -5.22 -9.37
N MET A 147 15.32 -3.96 -8.91
CA MET A 147 16.00 -2.89 -9.64
C MET A 147 17.49 -3.18 -9.82
N ILE A 148 18.17 -3.68 -8.77
CA ILE A 148 19.59 -4.04 -8.81
C ILE A 148 19.83 -5.20 -9.79
N GLU A 149 19.04 -6.25 -9.73
CA GLU A 149 19.10 -7.40 -10.67
C GLU A 149 18.92 -6.99 -12.13
N LEU A 150 18.13 -5.94 -12.35
CA LEU A 150 17.92 -5.36 -13.67
C LEU A 150 19.01 -4.34 -14.08
N GLY A 151 20.08 -4.19 -13.29
CA GLY A 151 21.23 -3.36 -13.59
C GLY A 151 21.17 -1.93 -13.07
N TYR A 152 20.19 -1.56 -12.21
CA TYR A 152 20.18 -0.24 -11.59
C TYR A 152 21.28 -0.16 -10.50
N PRO A 153 22.04 0.96 -10.40
CA PRO A 153 23.12 1.07 -9.43
C PRO A 153 22.61 0.94 -7.99
N LYS A 154 23.27 0.06 -7.21
CA LYS A 154 22.86 -0.26 -5.83
C LYS A 154 22.89 0.94 -4.89
N ASP A 155 23.82 1.84 -5.10
CA ASP A 155 24.02 3.08 -4.33
C ASP A 155 22.98 4.17 -4.65
N LYS A 156 22.24 4.01 -5.74
CA LYS A 156 21.18 4.94 -6.17
C LYS A 156 19.77 4.52 -5.80
N VAL A 157 19.55 3.30 -5.26
CA VAL A 157 18.23 2.86 -4.84
C VAL A 157 18.17 2.65 -3.32
N HIS A 158 17.24 3.35 -2.68
CA HIS A 158 17.05 3.37 -1.24
C HIS A 158 15.65 2.88 -0.89
N VAL A 159 15.53 2.02 0.13
CA VAL A 159 14.21 1.59 0.59
C VAL A 159 13.66 2.60 1.57
N ILE A 160 12.47 3.12 1.29
CA ILE A 160 11.77 4.09 2.14
C ILE A 160 10.54 3.48 2.81
N TYR A 161 10.12 2.28 2.36
CA TYR A 161 8.88 1.62 2.75
C TYR A 161 7.62 2.42 2.40
N ASN A 162 6.48 2.01 2.95
CA ASN A 162 5.22 2.75 2.87
C ASN A 162 4.62 2.90 4.29
N SER A 163 3.61 3.74 4.43
CA SER A 163 2.97 3.97 5.72
C SER A 163 1.49 4.30 5.54
N LEU A 164 0.73 4.16 6.61
CA LEU A 164 -0.67 4.58 6.69
C LEU A 164 -0.86 5.73 7.67
N THR A 165 -1.90 6.48 7.46
CA THR A 165 -2.43 7.49 8.37
C THR A 165 -3.87 7.09 8.75
N PRO A 166 -4.25 7.18 10.03
CA PRO A 166 -3.44 7.58 11.19
C PRO A 166 -2.47 6.49 11.66
N LYS A 167 -1.44 6.89 12.40
CA LYS A 167 -0.59 5.96 13.16
C LYS A 167 -1.35 5.54 14.42
N ILE A 168 -1.50 4.24 14.64
CA ILE A 168 -2.18 3.72 15.82
C ILE A 168 -1.19 3.64 16.99
N ILE A 169 -1.50 4.35 18.09
CA ILE A 169 -0.62 4.43 19.26
C ILE A 169 -1.03 3.39 20.31
N ASN A 170 -2.33 3.21 20.52
CA ASN A 170 -2.87 2.28 21.51
C ASN A 170 -3.93 1.35 20.90
N PRO A 171 -3.54 0.28 20.23
CA PRO A 171 -4.49 -0.64 19.59
C PRO A 171 -5.43 -1.34 20.57
N VAL A 172 -5.02 -1.53 21.84
CA VAL A 172 -5.84 -2.22 22.87
C VAL A 172 -7.14 -1.46 23.16
N ALA A 173 -7.17 -0.14 22.92
CA ALA A 173 -8.39 0.67 23.06
C ALA A 173 -9.54 0.20 22.14
N TYR A 174 -9.24 -0.55 21.09
CA TYR A 174 -10.24 -1.09 20.14
C TYR A 174 -10.78 -2.47 20.53
N LYS A 175 -10.37 -3.03 21.68
CA LYS A 175 -10.94 -4.30 22.18
C LYS A 175 -12.43 -4.13 22.48
N SER A 176 -13.27 -4.94 21.83
CA SER A 176 -14.73 -4.88 21.99
C SER A 176 -15.39 -6.21 21.62
N ASP A 177 -16.66 -6.31 21.87
CA ASP A 177 -17.52 -7.44 21.49
C ASP A 177 -18.30 -7.16 20.18
N ILE A 178 -17.73 -6.39 19.27
CA ILE A 178 -18.41 -5.90 18.05
C ILE A 178 -19.03 -7.05 17.23
N TYR A 179 -18.39 -8.20 17.19
CA TYR A 179 -18.83 -9.35 16.40
C TYR A 179 -20.04 -10.07 16.98
N LYS A 180 -20.31 -9.97 18.30
CA LYS A 180 -21.51 -10.49 18.93
C LYS A 180 -22.80 -9.85 18.40
N LYS A 181 -22.70 -8.67 17.79
CA LYS A 181 -23.83 -8.00 17.15
C LYS A 181 -24.35 -8.74 15.91
N PHE A 182 -23.50 -9.50 15.25
CA PHE A 182 -23.84 -10.23 14.04
C PHE A 182 -23.72 -11.75 14.20
N PHE A 183 -22.57 -12.25 14.64
CA PHE A 183 -22.33 -13.67 14.81
C PHE A 183 -22.81 -14.14 16.20
N LYS A 184 -23.64 -15.18 16.21
CA LYS A 184 -24.21 -15.79 17.43
C LYS A 184 -23.36 -16.95 17.97
N ASN A 185 -22.07 -16.97 17.62
CA ASN A 185 -21.11 -18.00 18.00
C ASN A 185 -19.78 -17.35 18.36
N THR A 186 -18.80 -18.15 18.78
CA THR A 186 -17.45 -17.72 19.15
C THR A 186 -16.39 -18.26 18.19
N ASP A 187 -16.80 -18.66 17.01
CA ASP A 187 -15.88 -19.17 15.98
C ASP A 187 -14.89 -18.09 15.55
N PRO A 188 -13.66 -18.45 15.14
CA PRO A 188 -12.68 -17.51 14.65
C PRO A 188 -13.23 -16.60 13.55
N VAL A 189 -12.87 -15.32 13.58
CA VAL A 189 -13.32 -14.33 12.61
C VAL A 189 -12.21 -14.00 11.62
N LEU A 190 -12.44 -14.35 10.38
CA LEU A 190 -11.64 -13.90 9.24
C LEU A 190 -12.10 -12.51 8.82
N ILE A 191 -11.17 -11.61 8.49
CA ILE A 191 -11.49 -10.28 7.96
C ILE A 191 -10.85 -10.04 6.59
N PHE A 192 -11.59 -9.38 5.71
CA PHE A 192 -11.03 -8.64 4.58
C PHE A 192 -11.45 -7.19 4.68
N ILE A 193 -10.49 -6.27 4.52
CA ILE A 193 -10.75 -4.84 4.45
C ILE A 193 -10.12 -4.23 3.20
N GLY A 194 -10.94 -3.56 2.39
CA GLY A 194 -10.51 -2.92 1.16
C GLY A 194 -11.57 -2.92 0.06
N ARG A 195 -11.20 -2.45 -1.12
CA ARG A 195 -12.12 -2.37 -2.26
C ARG A 195 -12.42 -3.76 -2.84
N LEU A 196 -13.70 -4.01 -3.14
CA LEU A 196 -14.15 -5.27 -3.70
C LEU A 196 -13.97 -5.28 -5.22
N THR A 197 -12.73 -5.50 -5.66
CA THR A 197 -12.34 -5.52 -7.09
C THR A 197 -11.83 -6.91 -7.51
N PRO A 198 -11.85 -7.25 -8.81
CA PRO A 198 -11.43 -8.57 -9.29
C PRO A 198 -10.01 -8.98 -8.87
N VAL A 199 -9.08 -8.02 -8.78
CA VAL A 199 -7.68 -8.28 -8.37
C VAL A 199 -7.55 -8.76 -6.93
N LYS A 200 -8.58 -8.59 -6.10
CA LYS A 200 -8.62 -9.07 -4.70
C LYS A 200 -9.01 -10.54 -4.58
N LYS A 201 -9.58 -11.14 -5.63
CA LYS A 201 -9.97 -12.56 -5.69
C LYS A 201 -10.81 -13.02 -4.50
N LEU A 202 -11.79 -12.20 -4.07
CA LEU A 202 -12.61 -12.47 -2.88
C LEU A 202 -13.58 -13.65 -3.07
N ASP A 203 -13.86 -14.05 -4.30
CA ASP A 203 -14.53 -15.31 -4.60
C ASP A 203 -13.78 -16.50 -4.01
N LYS A 204 -12.43 -16.46 -4.00
CA LYS A 204 -11.61 -17.49 -3.37
C LYS A 204 -11.70 -17.47 -1.84
N LEU A 205 -11.89 -16.29 -1.24
CA LEU A 205 -12.08 -16.17 0.20
C LEU A 205 -13.42 -16.79 0.65
N ILE A 206 -14.49 -16.58 -0.11
CA ILE A 206 -15.80 -17.19 0.19
C ILE A 206 -15.72 -18.72 0.04
N LYS A 207 -15.08 -19.22 -1.02
CA LYS A 207 -14.85 -20.67 -1.20
C LYS A 207 -14.00 -21.26 -0.07
N LEU A 208 -12.97 -20.51 0.40
CA LEU A 208 -12.18 -20.91 1.56
C LEU A 208 -13.03 -21.03 2.82
N LEU A 209 -13.92 -20.05 3.06
CA LEU A 209 -14.83 -20.07 4.21
C LEU A 209 -15.77 -21.29 4.16
N SER A 210 -16.38 -21.58 2.99
CA SER A 210 -17.20 -22.79 2.81
C SER A 210 -16.41 -24.03 3.19
N ARG A 211 -15.25 -24.22 2.59
CA ARG A 211 -14.42 -25.39 2.83
C ARG A 211 -13.97 -25.55 4.28
N LEU A 212 -13.68 -24.45 4.98
CA LEU A 212 -13.35 -24.51 6.42
C LEU A 212 -14.55 -25.02 7.24
N ASN A 213 -15.73 -24.48 6.98
CA ASN A 213 -16.95 -24.90 7.69
C ASN A 213 -17.34 -26.36 7.36
N ASP A 214 -17.24 -26.77 6.10
CA ASP A 214 -17.54 -28.14 5.65
C ASP A 214 -16.59 -29.18 6.27
N ASN A 215 -15.35 -28.81 6.59
CA ASN A 215 -14.33 -29.66 7.19
C ASN A 215 -14.25 -29.53 8.74
N ASN A 216 -15.32 -29.17 9.41
CA ASN A 216 -15.40 -29.04 10.88
C ASN A 216 -14.37 -28.06 11.46
N ARG A 217 -14.06 -26.98 10.74
CA ARG A 217 -13.24 -25.86 11.17
C ARG A 217 -14.05 -24.56 11.07
N PRO A 218 -15.11 -24.42 11.89
CA PRO A 218 -16.05 -23.33 11.74
C PRO A 218 -15.35 -21.98 11.91
N CYS A 219 -15.61 -21.10 10.96
CA CYS A 219 -15.13 -19.72 10.94
C CYS A 219 -16.25 -18.78 10.50
N ASN A 220 -16.13 -17.53 10.90
CA ASN A 220 -16.93 -16.42 10.41
C ASN A 220 -16.08 -15.55 9.48
N LEU A 221 -16.74 -14.76 8.62
CA LEU A 221 -16.07 -13.83 7.72
C LEU A 221 -16.72 -12.45 7.78
N ILE A 222 -15.92 -11.41 7.95
CA ILE A 222 -16.37 -10.06 7.72
C ILE A 222 -15.67 -9.46 6.50
N ILE A 223 -16.44 -8.79 5.64
CA ILE A 223 -15.96 -8.08 4.45
C ILE A 223 -16.28 -6.59 4.63
N VAL A 224 -15.23 -5.79 4.84
CA VAL A 224 -15.32 -4.34 5.00
C VAL A 224 -14.89 -3.66 3.70
N GLY A 225 -15.79 -2.89 3.12
CA GLY A 225 -15.57 -2.18 1.87
C GLY A 225 -16.66 -2.41 0.84
N ASN A 226 -16.50 -1.78 -0.32
CA ASN A 226 -17.43 -1.87 -1.43
C ASN A 226 -16.67 -1.93 -2.77
N GLY A 227 -17.40 -2.20 -3.85
CA GLY A 227 -16.80 -2.23 -5.19
C GLY A 227 -17.62 -3.07 -6.18
N PRO A 228 -17.15 -3.13 -7.44
CA PRO A 228 -17.93 -3.76 -8.51
C PRO A 228 -18.19 -5.25 -8.32
N CYS A 229 -17.44 -5.94 -7.47
CA CYS A 229 -17.64 -7.36 -7.20
C CYS A 229 -18.70 -7.65 -6.14
N ARG A 230 -19.22 -6.65 -5.39
CA ARG A 230 -20.08 -6.87 -4.22
C ARG A 230 -21.28 -7.79 -4.52
N ASN A 231 -22.09 -7.45 -5.49
CA ASN A 231 -23.30 -8.22 -5.81
C ASN A 231 -23.00 -9.68 -6.20
N GLY A 232 -21.85 -9.91 -6.87
CA GLY A 232 -21.40 -11.26 -7.20
C GLY A 232 -20.97 -12.06 -5.98
N LEU A 233 -20.30 -11.39 -5.03
CA LEU A 233 -19.86 -12.02 -3.77
C LEU A 233 -21.04 -12.35 -2.85
N GLU A 234 -22.03 -11.45 -2.74
CA GLU A 234 -23.26 -11.70 -1.96
C GLU A 234 -24.05 -12.89 -2.50
N ARG A 235 -24.17 -13.01 -3.84
CA ARG A 235 -24.77 -14.20 -4.48
C ARG A 235 -23.97 -15.46 -4.14
N LEU A 236 -22.65 -15.40 -4.25
CA LEU A 236 -21.79 -16.54 -3.95
C LEU A 236 -21.93 -17.00 -2.48
N VAL A 237 -22.08 -16.07 -1.53
CA VAL A 237 -22.34 -16.38 -0.12
C VAL A 237 -23.67 -17.12 0.04
N ASN A 238 -24.73 -16.70 -0.68
CA ASN A 238 -26.02 -17.38 -0.67
C ASN A 238 -25.92 -18.78 -1.29
N ASP A 239 -25.23 -18.94 -2.41
CA ASP A 239 -25.05 -20.22 -3.11
C ASP A 239 -24.32 -21.26 -2.24
N TYR A 240 -23.39 -20.79 -1.38
CA TYR A 240 -22.67 -21.63 -0.42
C TYR A 240 -23.34 -21.73 0.97
N HIS A 241 -24.56 -21.20 1.14
CA HIS A 241 -25.30 -21.19 2.42
C HIS A 241 -24.52 -20.60 3.60
N LEU A 242 -23.75 -19.52 3.35
CA LEU A 242 -22.86 -18.87 4.33
C LEU A 242 -23.42 -17.54 4.85
N THR A 243 -24.71 -17.26 4.70
CA THR A 243 -25.33 -15.97 5.03
C THR A 243 -25.19 -15.62 6.52
N ASP A 244 -25.31 -16.59 7.40
CA ASP A 244 -25.15 -16.45 8.85
C ASP A 244 -23.69 -16.44 9.32
N LYS A 245 -22.76 -16.81 8.44
CA LYS A 245 -21.30 -16.83 8.64
C LYS A 245 -20.57 -15.67 7.98
N THR A 246 -21.26 -14.84 7.18
CA THR A 246 -20.60 -13.76 6.41
C THR A 246 -21.29 -12.42 6.63
N TRP A 247 -20.56 -11.48 7.18
CA TRP A 247 -21.01 -10.11 7.37
C TRP A 247 -20.42 -9.16 6.34
N PHE A 248 -21.22 -8.68 5.39
CA PHE A 248 -20.86 -7.57 4.51
C PHE A 248 -21.11 -6.24 5.22
N TYR A 249 -20.08 -5.68 5.85
CA TYR A 249 -20.18 -4.45 6.60
C TYR A 249 -20.49 -3.24 5.69
N GLY A 250 -19.93 -3.24 4.47
CA GLY A 250 -19.99 -2.10 3.56
C GLY A 250 -18.78 -1.16 3.68
N ASP A 251 -18.89 0.01 3.07
CA ASP A 251 -17.84 1.03 3.15
C ASP A 251 -17.70 1.56 4.58
N CYS A 252 -16.50 1.53 5.11
CA CYS A 252 -16.16 2.13 6.39
C CYS A 252 -14.95 3.04 6.26
N TYR A 253 -15.11 4.30 6.61
CA TYR A 253 -14.07 5.33 6.64
C TYR A 253 -13.85 5.90 8.04
N ASP A 254 -14.56 5.37 9.03
CA ASP A 254 -14.35 5.66 10.43
C ASP A 254 -13.26 4.73 10.97
N GLU A 255 -12.13 5.32 11.31
CA GLU A 255 -10.97 4.54 11.76
C GLU A 255 -11.17 3.93 13.15
N THR A 256 -12.08 4.46 13.95
CA THR A 256 -12.49 3.86 15.22
C THR A 256 -13.20 2.54 14.99
N ILE A 257 -14.16 2.52 14.08
CA ILE A 257 -14.89 1.32 13.71
C ILE A 257 -13.98 0.32 13.00
N ASN A 258 -13.15 0.78 12.04
CA ASN A 258 -12.16 -0.07 11.40
C ASN A 258 -11.23 -0.73 12.43
N GLY A 259 -10.79 0.04 13.43
CA GLY A 259 -9.96 -0.45 14.51
C GLY A 259 -10.65 -1.55 15.32
N GLU A 260 -11.92 -1.37 15.69
CA GLU A 260 -12.70 -2.40 16.39
C GLU A 260 -12.82 -3.67 15.56
N LEU A 261 -13.18 -3.54 14.27
CA LEU A 261 -13.33 -4.69 13.39
C LEU A 261 -12.02 -5.45 13.19
N ILE A 262 -10.92 -4.74 12.92
CA ILE A 262 -9.62 -5.38 12.67
C ILE A 262 -9.07 -5.97 13.98
N TYR A 263 -9.04 -5.18 15.06
CA TYR A 263 -8.45 -5.63 16.33
C TYR A 263 -9.10 -6.90 16.87
N ASN A 264 -10.41 -7.05 16.73
CA ASN A 264 -11.14 -8.20 17.27
C ASN A 264 -11.20 -9.39 16.30
N SER A 265 -10.68 -9.26 15.06
CA SER A 265 -10.52 -10.39 14.13
C SER A 265 -9.33 -11.28 14.51
N ASP A 266 -9.39 -12.54 14.11
CA ASP A 266 -8.30 -13.50 14.36
C ASP A 266 -7.24 -13.46 13.26
N ILE A 267 -7.64 -13.18 12.01
CA ILE A 267 -6.74 -13.08 10.87
C ILE A 267 -7.37 -12.30 9.71
N CYS A 268 -6.57 -11.50 9.04
CA CYS A 268 -6.93 -10.89 7.76
C CYS A 268 -6.52 -11.81 6.61
N ILE A 269 -7.39 -12.04 5.63
CA ILE A 269 -7.07 -12.85 4.45
C ILE A 269 -7.32 -12.05 3.18
N SER A 270 -6.27 -11.91 2.35
CA SER A 270 -6.32 -11.26 1.05
C SER A 270 -5.79 -12.19 -0.04
N PRO A 271 -6.65 -12.99 -0.70
CA PRO A 271 -6.19 -14.00 -1.65
C PRO A 271 -5.49 -13.44 -2.89
N GLY A 272 -5.89 -12.24 -3.32
CA GLY A 272 -5.27 -11.54 -4.42
C GLY A 272 -4.18 -10.56 -3.98
N ASN A 273 -4.13 -9.41 -4.62
CA ASN A 273 -3.20 -8.32 -4.29
C ASN A 273 -3.51 -7.73 -2.91
N VAL A 274 -2.55 -7.76 -1.97
CA VAL A 274 -2.82 -7.31 -0.60
C VAL A 274 -2.71 -5.79 -0.43
N GLY A 275 -1.63 -5.16 -0.87
CA GLY A 275 -1.37 -3.72 -0.75
C GLY A 275 -1.46 -3.22 0.71
N LEU A 276 -1.94 -1.97 0.87
CA LEU A 276 -2.05 -1.32 2.18
C LEU A 276 -2.95 -2.06 3.19
N THR A 277 -3.79 -2.97 2.75
CA THR A 277 -4.55 -3.87 3.64
C THR A 277 -3.63 -4.61 4.62
N ALA A 278 -2.40 -4.98 4.19
CA ALA A 278 -1.43 -5.61 5.07
C ALA A 278 -1.05 -4.70 6.24
N LEU A 279 -0.67 -3.46 5.94
CA LEU A 279 -0.30 -2.50 6.98
C LEU A 279 -1.49 -2.15 7.88
N HIS A 280 -2.69 -2.06 7.30
CA HIS A 280 -3.91 -1.77 8.04
C HIS A 280 -4.24 -2.87 9.05
N ALA A 281 -4.13 -4.14 8.66
CA ALA A 281 -4.31 -5.25 9.59
C ALA A 281 -3.25 -5.27 10.69
N LEU A 282 -1.96 -5.18 10.30
CA LEU A 282 -0.83 -5.29 11.23
C LEU A 282 -0.78 -4.15 12.25
N GLN A 283 -1.18 -2.92 11.89
CA GLN A 283 -1.16 -1.80 12.85
C GLN A 283 -2.16 -1.97 14.00
N TYR A 284 -3.20 -2.77 13.81
CA TYR A 284 -4.14 -3.17 14.88
C TYR A 284 -3.80 -4.53 15.49
N GLY A 285 -2.66 -5.13 15.13
CA GLY A 285 -2.18 -6.39 15.70
C GLY A 285 -2.88 -7.62 15.13
N THR A 286 -3.50 -7.52 13.97
CA THR A 286 -4.14 -8.64 13.27
C THR A 286 -3.21 -9.18 12.19
N PRO A 287 -2.82 -10.45 12.27
CA PRO A 287 -1.95 -11.09 11.27
C PRO A 287 -2.66 -11.24 9.93
N ILE A 288 -1.88 -11.56 8.87
CA ILE A 288 -2.45 -11.61 7.52
C ILE A 288 -1.94 -12.80 6.72
N ILE A 289 -2.84 -13.40 5.92
CA ILE A 289 -2.50 -14.39 4.88
C ILE A 289 -2.74 -13.79 3.50
N SER A 290 -1.74 -13.94 2.61
CA SER A 290 -1.83 -13.53 1.21
C SER A 290 -0.94 -14.42 0.34
N ASN A 291 -0.98 -14.24 -1.00
CA ASN A 291 -0.09 -14.96 -1.89
C ASN A 291 1.32 -14.36 -1.97
N SER A 292 2.30 -15.19 -2.32
CA SER A 292 3.74 -14.85 -2.32
C SER A 292 4.26 -14.24 -3.63
N ASP A 293 3.41 -14.07 -4.65
CA ASP A 293 3.87 -13.68 -5.98
C ASP A 293 4.22 -12.19 -6.07
N PHE A 294 5.51 -11.88 -6.06
CA PHE A 294 6.04 -10.53 -6.16
C PHE A 294 5.48 -9.72 -7.36
N GLU A 295 5.29 -10.37 -8.51
CA GLU A 295 4.88 -9.66 -9.74
C GLU A 295 3.46 -9.08 -9.65
N THR A 296 2.59 -9.71 -8.86
CA THR A 296 1.20 -9.25 -8.67
C THR A 296 0.95 -8.57 -7.33
N GLN A 297 1.87 -8.70 -6.38
CA GLN A 297 1.74 -8.08 -5.07
C GLN A 297 2.18 -6.60 -5.07
N MET A 298 1.70 -5.87 -4.08
CA MET A 298 2.21 -4.56 -3.72
C MET A 298 3.30 -4.73 -2.64
N PRO A 299 4.24 -3.79 -2.50
CA PRO A 299 5.40 -3.94 -1.60
C PRO A 299 5.05 -4.30 -0.16
N GLU A 300 3.89 -3.91 0.32
CA GLU A 300 3.44 -4.12 1.69
C GLU A 300 3.28 -5.62 2.05
N TYR A 301 3.24 -6.53 1.06
CA TYR A 301 3.25 -7.97 1.34
C TYR A 301 4.56 -8.43 2.02
N GLU A 302 5.65 -7.63 1.89
CA GLU A 302 6.91 -7.87 2.59
C GLU A 302 6.80 -7.73 4.12
N ALA A 303 5.73 -7.11 4.61
CA ALA A 303 5.42 -7.05 6.04
C ALA A 303 4.85 -8.39 6.58
N ILE A 304 4.52 -9.34 5.69
CA ILE A 304 4.03 -10.66 6.06
C ILE A 304 5.23 -11.59 6.24
N VAL A 305 5.58 -11.84 7.49
CA VAL A 305 6.68 -12.73 7.87
C VAL A 305 6.10 -14.03 8.43
N PRO A 306 6.48 -15.20 7.87
CA PRO A 306 5.95 -16.49 8.29
C PRO A 306 6.08 -16.71 9.80
N TYR A 307 4.99 -17.17 10.42
CA TYR A 307 4.85 -17.46 11.86
C TYR A 307 5.09 -16.28 12.80
N SER A 308 5.21 -15.08 12.26
CA SER A 308 5.37 -13.83 13.02
C SER A 308 4.18 -12.89 12.81
N THR A 309 3.96 -12.47 11.56
CA THR A 309 2.88 -11.53 11.20
C THR A 309 1.85 -12.14 10.25
N GLY A 310 2.02 -13.41 9.87
CA GLY A 310 1.09 -14.13 9.00
C GLY A 310 1.76 -15.28 8.25
N LEU A 311 1.13 -15.71 7.17
CA LEU A 311 1.68 -16.70 6.24
C LEU A 311 1.48 -16.26 4.78
N LEU A 312 2.32 -16.79 3.91
CA LEU A 312 2.22 -16.62 2.47
C LEU A 312 1.92 -17.97 1.82
N PHE A 313 0.97 -18.01 0.90
CA PHE A 313 0.65 -19.19 0.10
C PHE A 313 1.06 -18.99 -1.37
N GLU A 314 1.18 -20.08 -2.11
CA GLU A 314 1.49 -20.04 -3.52
C GLU A 314 0.35 -19.42 -4.33
N LYS A 315 0.68 -18.48 -5.22
CA LYS A 315 -0.31 -17.79 -6.05
C LYS A 315 -1.16 -18.78 -6.84
N ASP A 316 -2.45 -18.53 -6.86
CA ASP A 316 -3.48 -19.32 -7.56
C ASP A 316 -3.59 -20.79 -7.07
N ASN A 317 -2.84 -21.17 -6.05
CA ASN A 317 -2.96 -22.46 -5.39
C ASN A 317 -3.97 -22.40 -4.25
N TYR A 318 -5.19 -22.80 -4.55
CA TYR A 318 -6.30 -22.78 -3.57
C TYR A 318 -6.09 -23.78 -2.43
N GLU A 319 -5.47 -24.94 -2.73
CA GLU A 319 -5.14 -25.97 -1.72
C GLU A 319 -4.13 -25.44 -0.70
N ASP A 320 -3.12 -24.76 -1.17
CA ASP A 320 -2.11 -24.15 -0.31
C ASP A 320 -2.70 -23.01 0.53
N CYS A 321 -3.59 -22.19 -0.04
CA CYS A 321 -4.33 -21.17 0.70
C CYS A 321 -5.13 -21.77 1.86
N TYR A 322 -5.85 -22.86 1.62
CA TYR A 322 -6.59 -23.58 2.64
C TYR A 322 -5.66 -24.18 3.70
N ALA A 323 -4.60 -24.89 3.28
CA ALA A 323 -3.63 -25.49 4.18
C ALA A 323 -2.97 -24.43 5.08
N LYS A 324 -2.51 -23.30 4.51
CA LYS A 324 -1.90 -22.20 5.25
C LYS A 324 -2.88 -21.52 6.22
N THR A 325 -4.16 -21.46 5.88
CA THR A 325 -5.18 -20.92 6.79
C THR A 325 -5.40 -21.87 7.97
N CYS A 326 -5.53 -23.17 7.72
CA CYS A 326 -5.64 -24.17 8.79
C CYS A 326 -4.41 -24.19 9.70
N GLU A 327 -3.23 -24.17 9.09
CA GLU A 327 -1.94 -24.13 9.79
C GLU A 327 -1.84 -22.90 10.71
N TRP A 328 -2.24 -21.73 10.21
CA TRP A 328 -2.21 -20.51 11.00
C TRP A 328 -3.20 -20.54 12.15
N LEU A 329 -4.43 -20.94 11.91
CA LEU A 329 -5.46 -21.00 12.96
C LEU A 329 -5.04 -21.93 14.11
N GLU A 330 -4.34 -23.02 13.79
CA GLU A 330 -3.79 -23.92 14.82
C GLU A 330 -2.60 -23.30 15.55
N PHE A 331 -1.64 -22.72 14.79
CA PHE A 331 -0.47 -22.04 15.32
C PHE A 331 -0.84 -20.89 16.27
N ALA A 332 -1.87 -20.11 15.94
CA ALA A 332 -2.27 -18.92 16.69
C ALA A 332 -2.99 -19.20 18.01
N LYS A 333 -3.40 -20.47 18.27
CA LYS A 333 -4.07 -20.84 19.52
C LYS A 333 -3.21 -20.50 20.72
N GLY A 334 -3.73 -19.67 21.62
CA GLY A 334 -3.04 -19.22 22.82
C GLY A 334 -1.90 -18.21 22.60
N ARG A 335 -1.60 -17.83 21.35
CA ARG A 335 -0.49 -16.93 21.02
C ARG A 335 -0.92 -15.53 20.57
N ARG A 336 -2.19 -15.18 20.75
CA ARG A 336 -2.74 -13.92 20.21
C ARG A 336 -1.94 -12.68 20.60
N GLU A 337 -1.52 -12.57 21.86
CA GLU A 337 -0.76 -11.41 22.35
C GLU A 337 0.69 -11.38 21.83
N GLU A 338 1.32 -12.53 21.66
CA GLU A 338 2.64 -12.65 21.03
C GLU A 338 2.59 -12.18 19.56
N ILE A 339 1.61 -12.69 18.81
CA ILE A 339 1.39 -12.33 17.40
C ILE A 339 1.13 -10.84 17.26
N ARG A 340 0.30 -10.25 18.14
CA ARG A 340 0.04 -8.80 18.15
C ARG A 340 1.32 -7.98 18.34
N LYS A 341 2.15 -8.37 19.29
CA LYS A 341 3.46 -7.72 19.53
C LYS A 341 4.34 -7.76 18.29
N ASN A 342 4.36 -8.89 17.59
CA ASN A 342 5.12 -9.04 16.34
C ASN A 342 4.56 -8.13 15.22
N CYS A 343 3.24 -8.03 15.07
CA CYS A 343 2.59 -7.13 14.12
C CYS A 343 2.96 -5.66 14.42
N TYR A 344 2.87 -5.24 15.68
CA TYR A 344 3.24 -3.88 16.09
C TYR A 344 4.72 -3.60 15.87
N ALA A 345 5.60 -4.56 16.19
CA ALA A 345 7.03 -4.44 15.97
C ALA A 345 7.35 -4.26 14.47
N MET A 346 6.68 -4.99 13.61
CA MET A 346 6.83 -4.86 12.15
C MET A 346 6.46 -3.45 11.68
N ILE A 347 5.30 -2.94 12.09
CA ILE A 347 4.85 -1.59 11.72
C ILE A 347 5.79 -0.53 12.29
N ASN A 348 6.13 -0.62 13.58
CA ASN A 348 6.94 0.39 14.27
C ASN A 348 8.39 0.43 13.78
N SER A 349 8.95 -0.69 13.33
CA SER A 349 10.33 -0.74 12.85
C SER A 349 10.52 -0.20 11.44
N LYS A 350 9.54 -0.39 10.54
CA LYS A 350 9.75 -0.11 9.09
C LYS A 350 8.61 0.63 8.43
N TRP A 351 7.35 0.22 8.66
CA TRP A 351 6.20 0.61 7.86
C TRP A 351 5.41 1.78 8.47
N ASN A 352 6.12 2.85 8.81
CA ASN A 352 5.52 4.04 9.42
C ASN A 352 6.17 5.34 8.89
N SER A 353 5.48 6.46 9.06
CA SER A 353 5.94 7.77 8.57
C SER A 353 7.18 8.28 9.31
N ASP A 354 7.39 7.89 10.57
CA ASP A 354 8.56 8.33 11.34
C ASP A 354 9.84 7.71 10.76
N ASN A 355 9.79 6.40 10.43
CA ASN A 355 10.91 5.75 9.75
C ASN A 355 11.17 6.36 8.37
N GLN A 356 10.12 6.65 7.59
CA GLN A 356 10.25 7.27 6.29
C GLN A 356 10.95 8.64 6.39
N ILE A 357 10.58 9.48 7.36
CA ILE A 357 11.17 10.80 7.53
C ILE A 357 12.62 10.72 8.03
N GLU A 358 12.96 9.76 8.89
CA GLU A 358 14.33 9.54 9.34
C GLU A 358 15.24 9.10 8.18
N ILE A 359 14.75 8.27 7.27
CA ILE A 359 15.48 7.90 6.04
C ILE A 359 15.72 9.15 5.19
N LEU A 360 14.69 9.97 4.98
CA LEU A 360 14.83 11.22 4.21
C LEU A 360 15.77 12.23 4.88
N LYS A 361 15.72 12.36 6.21
CA LYS A 361 16.67 13.20 6.98
C LYS A 361 18.10 12.76 6.74
N LYS A 362 18.40 11.48 6.97
CA LYS A 362 19.74 10.92 6.76
C LYS A 362 20.20 11.16 5.34
N PHE A 363 19.33 10.96 4.37
CA PHE A 363 19.65 11.09 2.96
C PHE A 363 19.94 12.56 2.54
N PHE A 364 19.07 13.49 2.93
CA PHE A 364 19.15 14.88 2.44
C PHE A 364 19.91 15.84 3.35
N LEU A 365 20.04 15.54 4.66
CA LEU A 365 20.62 16.47 5.63
C LEU A 365 21.99 16.04 6.16
N THR A 366 22.29 14.72 6.17
CA THR A 366 23.53 14.20 6.73
C THR A 366 24.54 13.75 5.66
N SER A 367 24.12 13.57 4.40
CA SER A 367 25.08 13.30 3.34
C SER A 367 25.84 14.59 3.03
N PRO A 368 27.17 14.64 3.22
CA PRO A 368 27.94 15.79 2.80
C PRO A 368 27.76 15.96 1.28
N ASN A 369 27.52 17.18 0.86
CA ASN A 369 27.34 17.61 -0.53
C ASN A 369 28.17 16.76 -1.50
N LYS A 370 27.55 15.93 -2.31
CA LYS A 370 28.11 15.46 -3.57
C LYS A 370 27.62 16.32 -4.71
#